data_164cda506cb05d5dd71d6370ffd3c09d
#
_entry.id   164cda506cb05d5dd71d6370ffd3c09d
#
_cell.length_a   1.000
_cell.length_b   1.000
_cell.length_c   1.000
_cell.angle_alpha   90.00
_cell.angle_beta   90.00
_cell.angle_gamma   90.00
#
_symmetry.space_group_name_H-M   'P 1'
#
loop_
_entity.id
_entity.type
_entity.pdbx_description
1 polymer ?
#
loop_
_entity_poly.entity_id
_entity_poly.type
_entity_poly.pdbx_seq_one_letter_code
_entity_poly.pdbx_strand_id
1 'polypeptide(L)'
;LGNVAADNPAFSEEIFAPVAVVVPFDDDDEAVRLANDSDFGLTASVWTRDLTQALNYTDRLQAGTVWVNSHTLIDANLPFGGMKQSGTGRDFGPDWLDGWCE
;
A
#
# COMPACT_ATOMS: atom_id res chain seq x y z
N LEU A 1 -17.85 -1.97 0.39
CA LEU A 1 -18.54 -1.82 1.67
C LEU A 1 -18.27 -0.43 2.22
N GLY A 2 -19.30 0.35 2.53
CA GLY A 2 -19.23 1.63 3.24
C GLY A 2 -19.71 1.49 4.67
N ASN A 3 -19.37 2.47 5.51
CA ASN A 3 -19.74 2.50 6.93
C ASN A 3 -19.31 1.25 7.72
N VAL A 4 -18.13 0.75 7.42
CA VAL A 4 -17.55 -0.41 8.10
C VAL A 4 -16.86 0.09 9.38
N ALA A 5 -17.19 -0.50 10.51
CA ALA A 5 -16.52 -0.19 11.78
C ALA A 5 -15.09 -0.77 11.77
N ALA A 6 -14.18 -0.13 12.50
CA ALA A 6 -12.76 -0.50 12.53
C ALA A 6 -12.51 -1.92 13.09
N ASP A 7 -13.45 -2.45 13.89
CA ASP A 7 -13.42 -3.81 14.45
C ASP A 7 -14.01 -4.88 13.50
N ASN A 8 -14.47 -4.47 12.31
CA ASN A 8 -15.01 -5.41 11.33
C ASN A 8 -13.87 -6.14 10.61
N PRO A 9 -13.91 -7.47 10.51
CA PRO A 9 -12.90 -8.24 9.81
C PRO A 9 -12.64 -7.78 8.36
N ALA A 10 -13.65 -7.25 7.67
CA ALA A 10 -13.47 -6.69 6.33
C ALA A 10 -12.56 -5.46 6.27
N PHE A 11 -12.32 -4.79 7.41
CA PHE A 11 -11.40 -3.67 7.51
C PHE A 11 -9.97 -4.12 7.88
N SER A 12 -9.85 -5.12 8.76
CA SER A 12 -8.59 -5.49 9.40
C SER A 12 -7.94 -6.75 8.84
N GLU A 13 -8.71 -7.64 8.22
CA GLU A 13 -8.20 -8.92 7.71
C GLU A 13 -8.04 -8.90 6.19
N GLU A 14 -7.11 -9.71 5.69
CA GLU A 14 -6.98 -9.98 4.27
C GLU A 14 -8.13 -10.87 3.79
N ILE A 15 -9.16 -10.26 3.19
CA ILE A 15 -10.25 -10.98 2.56
C ILE A 15 -9.88 -11.24 1.10
N PHE A 16 -9.49 -12.46 0.79
CA PHE A 16 -9.09 -12.87 -0.56
C PHE A 16 -10.30 -13.04 -1.49
N ALA A 17 -11.02 -11.93 -1.77
CA ALA A 17 -12.27 -11.88 -2.53
C ALA A 17 -12.44 -10.51 -3.20
N PRO A 18 -13.36 -10.35 -4.16
CA PRO A 18 -13.63 -9.06 -4.80
C PRO A 18 -14.43 -8.13 -3.84
N VAL A 19 -13.82 -7.81 -2.71
CA VAL A 19 -14.38 -6.95 -1.66
C VAL A 19 -13.45 -5.75 -1.46
N ALA A 20 -14.02 -4.55 -1.39
CA ALA A 20 -13.31 -3.34 -1.02
C ALA A 20 -14.10 -2.61 0.07
N VAL A 21 -13.38 -2.03 1.02
CA VAL A 21 -13.93 -1.17 2.07
C VAL A 21 -13.65 0.29 1.68
N VAL A 22 -14.66 1.14 1.82
CA VAL A 22 -14.55 2.58 1.59
C VAL A 22 -14.73 3.29 2.92
N VAL A 23 -13.72 4.04 3.31
CA VAL A 23 -13.68 4.78 4.56
C VAL A 23 -13.48 6.26 4.25
N PRO A 24 -14.38 7.16 4.68
CA PRO A 24 -14.14 8.58 4.60
C PRO A 24 -13.06 9.01 5.61
N PHE A 25 -12.41 10.12 5.34
CA PHE A 25 -11.47 10.77 6.25
C PHE A 25 -11.66 12.29 6.17
N ASP A 26 -11.30 13.00 7.23
CA ASP A 26 -11.50 14.45 7.33
C ASP A 26 -10.27 15.25 6.87
N ASP A 27 -9.06 14.69 7.02
CA ASP A 27 -7.82 15.33 6.61
C ASP A 27 -6.74 14.30 6.18
N ASP A 28 -5.64 14.83 5.64
CA ASP A 28 -4.53 14.02 5.13
C ASP A 28 -3.83 13.20 6.22
N ASP A 29 -3.77 13.71 7.45
CA ASP A 29 -3.16 13.01 8.58
C ASP A 29 -3.99 11.79 8.99
N GLU A 30 -5.30 11.95 9.01
CA GLU A 30 -6.21 10.85 9.25
C GLU A 30 -6.16 9.81 8.13
N ALA A 31 -6.13 10.23 6.87
CA ALA A 31 -6.01 9.32 5.74
C ALA A 31 -4.76 8.45 5.83
N VAL A 32 -3.60 9.05 6.14
CA VAL A 32 -2.34 8.32 6.31
C VAL A 32 -2.41 7.39 7.52
N ARG A 33 -2.98 7.84 8.63
CA ARG A 33 -3.15 7.01 9.82
C ARG A 33 -4.01 5.79 9.52
N LEU A 34 -5.17 5.97 8.90
CA LEU A 34 -6.08 4.87 8.53
C LEU A 34 -5.43 3.89 7.54
N ALA A 35 -4.74 4.41 6.54
CA ALA A 35 -4.05 3.56 5.55
C ALA A 35 -2.91 2.75 6.19
N ASN A 36 -2.25 3.29 7.19
CA ASN A 36 -1.17 2.61 7.91
C ASN A 36 -1.64 1.72 9.06
N ASP A 37 -2.90 1.86 9.49
CA ASP A 37 -3.50 1.04 10.56
C ASP A 37 -3.92 -0.34 10.02
N SER A 38 -2.91 -1.08 9.59
CA SER A 38 -3.01 -2.42 9.02
C SER A 38 -1.74 -3.19 9.27
N ASP A 39 -1.86 -4.49 9.49
CA ASP A 39 -0.74 -5.41 9.58
C ASP A 39 -0.04 -5.64 8.24
N PHE A 40 -0.65 -5.19 7.16
CA PHE A 40 -0.15 -5.36 5.79
C PHE A 40 0.38 -4.06 5.21
N GLY A 41 1.23 -4.18 4.19
CA GLY A 41 1.82 -3.04 3.50
C GLY A 41 2.45 -3.46 2.17
N LEU A 42 1.69 -4.13 1.30
CA LEU A 42 2.21 -4.52 -0.02
C LEU A 42 2.26 -3.31 -0.94
N THR A 43 1.12 -2.70 -1.17
CA THR A 43 0.99 -1.61 -2.13
C THR A 43 0.00 -0.55 -1.67
N ALA A 44 0.18 0.67 -2.16
CA ALA A 44 -0.77 1.76 -2.02
C ALA A 44 -0.87 2.57 -3.32
N SER A 45 -1.96 3.31 -3.48
CA SER A 45 -2.15 4.25 -4.58
C SER A 45 -2.70 5.57 -4.06
N VAL A 46 -2.14 6.66 -4.52
CA VAL A 46 -2.57 8.03 -4.21
C VAL A 46 -3.09 8.69 -5.47
N TRP A 47 -4.29 9.25 -5.40
CA TRP A 47 -4.94 9.94 -6.52
C TRP A 47 -5.14 11.40 -6.16
N THR A 48 -4.33 12.29 -6.71
CA THR A 48 -4.38 13.72 -6.45
C THR A 48 -3.84 14.53 -7.63
N ARG A 49 -4.20 15.81 -7.71
CA ARG A 49 -3.64 16.78 -8.66
C ARG A 49 -2.57 17.66 -8.02
N ASP A 50 -2.40 17.55 -6.71
CA ASP A 50 -1.42 18.34 -5.95
C ASP A 50 -0.15 17.51 -5.78
N LEU A 51 0.95 17.97 -6.38
CA LEU A 51 2.24 17.30 -6.31
C LEU A 51 2.79 17.27 -4.87
N THR A 52 2.60 18.32 -4.09
CA THR A 52 3.06 18.39 -2.70
C THR A 52 2.35 17.35 -1.86
N GLN A 53 1.03 17.24 -2.04
CA GLN A 53 0.22 16.22 -1.38
C GLN A 53 0.66 14.81 -1.80
N ALA A 54 0.89 14.58 -3.10
CA ALA A 54 1.36 13.28 -3.59
C ALA A 54 2.68 12.87 -2.92
N LEU A 55 3.67 13.76 -2.89
CA LEU A 55 4.96 13.50 -2.26
C LEU A 55 4.83 13.26 -0.75
N ASN A 56 3.99 14.04 -0.07
CA ASN A 56 3.71 13.84 1.36
C ASN A 56 3.14 12.45 1.65
N TYR A 57 2.18 11.99 0.86
CA TYR A 57 1.61 10.65 1.02
C TYR A 57 2.62 9.55 0.71
N THR A 58 3.42 9.69 -0.36
CA THR A 58 4.41 8.66 -0.73
C THR A 58 5.49 8.48 0.33
N ASP A 59 5.85 9.55 1.04
CA ASP A 59 6.84 9.50 2.13
C ASP A 59 6.28 8.87 3.42
N ARG A 60 5.00 8.97 3.65
CA ARG A 60 4.35 8.58 4.92
C ARG A 60 3.63 7.24 4.88
N LEU A 61 3.24 6.76 3.70
CA LEU A 61 2.54 5.48 3.56
C LEU A 61 3.50 4.31 3.75
N GLN A 62 3.12 3.38 4.61
CA GLN A 62 3.90 2.18 4.94
C GLN A 62 3.56 1.04 3.99
N ALA A 63 3.91 1.20 2.73
CA ALA A 63 3.73 0.20 1.69
C ALA A 63 5.01 0.03 0.87
N GLY A 64 5.27 -1.17 0.40
CA GLY A 64 6.46 -1.49 -0.39
C GLY A 64 6.51 -0.77 -1.73
N THR A 65 5.34 -0.52 -2.33
CA THR A 65 5.21 0.29 -3.54
C THR A 65 4.04 1.25 -3.40
N VAL A 66 4.28 2.53 -3.70
CA VAL A 66 3.24 3.56 -3.72
C VAL A 66 3.16 4.16 -5.12
N TRP A 67 2.03 4.04 -5.76
CA TRP A 67 1.76 4.68 -7.05
C TRP A 67 1.06 6.01 -6.88
N VAL A 68 1.35 6.95 -7.75
CA VAL A 68 0.64 8.22 -7.86
C VAL A 68 -0.13 8.28 -9.17
N ASN A 69 -1.44 8.47 -9.10
CA ASN A 69 -2.37 8.54 -10.24
C ASN A 69 -2.29 7.32 -11.17
N SER A 70 -1.88 6.20 -10.62
CA SER A 70 -1.82 4.90 -11.31
C SER A 70 -2.02 3.77 -10.30
N HIS A 71 -2.15 2.54 -10.79
CA HIS A 71 -2.22 1.34 -9.97
C HIS A 71 -1.73 0.13 -10.76
N THR A 72 -1.08 -0.82 -10.08
CA THR A 72 -0.59 -2.09 -10.66
C THR A 72 0.40 -1.97 -11.83
N LEU A 73 1.05 -0.82 -12.00
CA LEU A 73 2.16 -0.71 -12.95
C LEU A 73 3.42 -1.28 -12.30
N ILE A 74 3.84 -2.44 -12.76
CA ILE A 74 5.06 -3.13 -12.30
C ILE A 74 6.11 -3.00 -13.40
N ASP A 75 7.31 -2.53 -13.02
CA ASP A 75 8.49 -2.49 -13.89
C ASP A 75 9.49 -3.53 -13.39
N ALA A 76 9.90 -4.44 -14.29
CA ALA A 76 10.86 -5.49 -13.95
C ALA A 76 12.25 -4.97 -13.55
N ASN A 77 12.55 -3.71 -13.79
CA ASN A 77 13.79 -3.08 -13.37
C ASN A 77 13.72 -2.46 -11.97
N LEU A 78 12.55 -2.43 -11.35
CA LEU A 78 12.35 -1.86 -10.02
C LEU A 78 12.00 -2.95 -9.01
N PRO A 79 12.59 -2.91 -7.79
CA PRO A 79 12.27 -3.88 -6.75
C PRO A 79 10.79 -3.77 -6.37
N PHE A 80 10.12 -4.90 -6.29
CA PHE A 80 8.73 -5.01 -5.84
C PHE A 80 8.65 -5.95 -4.63
N GLY A 81 7.94 -5.55 -3.60
CA GLY A 81 7.72 -6.38 -2.42
C GLY A 81 7.02 -5.62 -1.31
N GLY A 82 6.64 -6.33 -0.26
CA GLY A 82 5.85 -5.81 0.85
C GLY A 82 6.66 -5.22 1.99
N MET A 83 5.94 -4.56 2.87
CA MET A 83 6.33 -4.21 4.23
C MET A 83 5.43 -4.95 5.21
N LYS A 84 5.76 -4.90 6.50
CA LYS A 84 4.98 -5.52 7.58
C LYS A 84 4.74 -7.02 7.31
N GLN A 85 3.52 -7.50 7.53
CA GLN A 85 3.16 -8.91 7.28
C GLN A 85 2.92 -9.25 5.80
N SER A 86 2.99 -8.28 4.90
CA SER A 86 2.95 -8.56 3.45
C SER A 86 4.19 -9.25 2.92
N GLY A 87 5.20 -9.45 3.76
CA GLY A 87 6.36 -10.27 3.46
C GLY A 87 7.69 -9.54 3.50
N THR A 88 8.74 -10.33 3.36
CA THR A 88 10.14 -9.88 3.32
C THR A 88 10.75 -10.18 1.96
N GLY A 89 11.84 -9.52 1.63
CA GLY A 89 12.49 -9.64 0.32
C GLY A 89 11.87 -8.75 -0.74
N ARG A 90 12.45 -8.84 -1.91
CA ARG A 90 12.01 -8.09 -3.11
C ARG A 90 12.14 -8.98 -4.33
N ASP A 91 11.12 -8.94 -5.19
CA ASP A 91 11.17 -9.46 -6.54
C ASP A 91 11.54 -8.34 -7.50
N PHE A 92 12.07 -8.69 -8.66
CA PHE A 92 12.50 -7.75 -9.67
C PHE A 92 13.66 -6.82 -9.23
N GLY A 93 14.03 -5.90 -10.11
CA GLY A 93 15.20 -5.03 -9.88
C GLY A 93 16.53 -5.75 -10.13
N PRO A 94 17.66 -5.03 -10.05
CA PRO A 94 18.98 -5.58 -10.38
C PRO A 94 19.46 -6.67 -9.40
N ASP A 95 19.05 -6.59 -8.14
CA ASP A 95 19.59 -7.41 -7.06
C ASP A 95 18.66 -8.58 -6.66
N TRP A 96 17.58 -8.82 -7.41
CA TRP A 96 16.58 -9.83 -7.02
C TRP A 96 17.15 -11.25 -7.00
N LEU A 97 18.14 -11.53 -7.87
CA LEU A 97 18.79 -12.84 -7.96
C LEU A 97 19.57 -13.18 -6.68
N ASP A 98 20.10 -12.19 -5.98
CA ASP A 98 20.88 -12.40 -4.75
C ASP A 98 20.02 -13.02 -3.63
N GLY A 99 18.70 -12.84 -3.68
CA GLY A 99 17.77 -13.49 -2.77
C GLY A 99 17.48 -14.96 -3.07
N TRP A 100 17.90 -15.46 -4.25
CA TRP A 100 17.60 -16.82 -4.74
C TRP A 100 18.87 -17.66 -4.97
N CYS A 101 20.03 -17.06 -4.95
CA CYS A 101 21.32 -17.71 -5.18
C CYS A 101 22.17 -17.65 -3.90
N GLU A 102 22.92 -18.74 -3.63
CA GLU A 102 23.97 -18.80 -2.62
C GLU A 102 25.34 -18.40 -3.21
#